data_0f225d6ae9ef5f5a18cf3d852f698aac
#
_entry.id   0f225d6ae9ef5f5a18cf3d852f698aac
#
_cell.length_a   1.000
_cell.length_b   1.000
_cell.length_c   1.000
_cell.angle_alpha   90.00
_cell.angle_beta   90.00
_cell.angle_gamma   90.00
#
_symmetry.space_group_name_H-M   'P 1'
#
loop_
_entity.id
_entity.type
_entity.pdbx_description
1 polymer ?
#
loop_
_entity_poly.entity_id
_entity_poly.type
_entity_poly.pdbx_seq_one_letter_code
_entity_poly.pdbx_strand_id
1 'polypeptide(L)'
;STLFPYTTLFRSAVFAKEQQLELVPNEYFITPESKERFEKAKSMDKHGTVGCVALDMNGNLAAGTSTGGMMLKKYGRVGDSPIIGAGTYANNQTCAVSCTGHGEYFIRNAVAFHVHALMLYKKLTLRQSLQFVVDSVLTPQNGTGGLIAVDKKGNVAWYFNTAGMFRASMDSNGIKKIEMYSK
;
A
#
# COMPACT_ATOMS: atom_id res chain seq x y z
N SER A 1 27.15 1.81 1.78
CA SER A 1 25.99 2.40 1.08
C SER A 1 24.82 1.44 0.92
N THR A 2 24.79 0.32 1.59
CA THR A 2 23.91 -0.79 1.23
C THR A 2 23.15 -1.38 2.42
N LEU A 3 23.09 -0.66 3.51
CA LEU A 3 22.58 -1.23 4.77
C LEU A 3 21.05 -1.26 4.88
N PHE A 4 20.32 -0.35 4.25
CA PHE A 4 18.89 -0.23 4.47
C PHE A 4 18.02 -1.11 3.56
N PRO A 5 18.30 -1.25 2.29
CA PRO A 5 17.60 -2.26 1.51
C PRO A 5 17.83 -3.68 2.04
N TYR A 6 18.98 -3.89 2.67
CA TYR A 6 19.38 -5.17 3.22
C TYR A 6 18.42 -5.75 4.25
N THR A 7 17.86 -4.93 5.12
CA THR A 7 17.08 -5.48 6.22
C THR A 7 15.69 -5.95 5.82
N THR A 8 15.10 -5.36 4.79
CA THR A 8 13.74 -5.71 4.38
C THR A 8 13.69 -6.55 3.10
N LEU A 9 14.44 -6.17 2.08
CA LEU A 9 14.43 -6.89 0.79
C LEU A 9 15.28 -8.17 0.80
N PHE A 10 16.40 -8.19 1.54
CA PHE A 10 17.28 -9.37 1.54
C PHE A 10 16.84 -10.47 2.51
N ARG A 11 16.10 -10.14 3.54
CA ARG A 11 15.44 -11.15 4.36
C ARG A 11 14.35 -11.89 3.57
N SER A 12 13.74 -11.26 2.60
CA SER A 12 12.78 -11.92 1.71
C SER A 12 13.43 -13.03 0.90
N ALA A 13 14.65 -12.85 0.39
CA ALA A 13 15.36 -13.91 -0.33
C ALA A 13 15.82 -15.05 0.59
N VAL A 14 16.24 -14.74 1.82
CA VAL A 14 16.54 -15.74 2.85
C VAL A 14 15.29 -16.52 3.21
N PHE A 15 14.21 -15.82 3.55
CA PHE A 15 12.91 -16.42 3.83
C PHE A 15 12.40 -17.28 2.68
N ALA A 16 12.50 -16.82 1.44
CA ALA A 16 12.09 -17.58 0.27
C ALA A 16 12.89 -18.90 0.15
N LYS A 17 14.20 -18.88 0.39
CA LYS A 17 15.02 -20.07 0.42
C LYS A 17 14.62 -21.02 1.55
N GLU A 18 14.42 -20.52 2.75
CA GLU A 18 13.97 -21.30 3.91
C GLU A 18 12.61 -21.96 3.67
N GLN A 19 11.72 -21.27 2.97
CA GLN A 19 10.39 -21.78 2.60
C GLN A 19 10.37 -22.56 1.28
N GLN A 20 11.54 -22.84 0.69
CA GLN A 20 11.68 -23.59 -0.59
C GLN A 20 10.88 -22.95 -1.74
N LEU A 21 10.73 -21.62 -1.74
CA LEU A 21 10.09 -20.88 -2.83
C LEU A 21 11.05 -20.75 -4.01
N GLU A 22 10.51 -20.79 -5.20
CA GLU A 22 11.30 -20.60 -6.43
C GLU A 22 11.87 -19.17 -6.47
N LEU A 23 13.18 -19.07 -6.69
CA LEU A 23 13.87 -17.80 -6.90
C LEU A 23 14.18 -17.65 -8.38
N VAL A 24 13.71 -16.58 -8.97
CA VAL A 24 13.96 -16.24 -10.37
C VAL A 24 14.96 -15.08 -10.48
N PRO A 25 15.76 -15.01 -11.55
CA PRO A 25 16.67 -13.87 -11.77
C PRO A 25 15.88 -12.59 -12.06
N ASN A 26 16.49 -11.43 -11.83
CA ASN A 26 15.83 -10.13 -12.03
C ASN A 26 15.37 -9.92 -13.48
N GLU A 27 16.06 -10.51 -14.44
CA GLU A 27 15.73 -10.46 -15.86
C GLU A 27 14.37 -11.08 -16.17
N TYR A 28 13.91 -12.02 -15.35
CA TYR A 28 12.56 -12.61 -15.45
C TYR A 28 11.45 -11.57 -15.43
N PHE A 29 11.65 -10.47 -14.69
CA PHE A 29 10.67 -9.37 -14.57
C PHE A 29 10.81 -8.30 -15.66
N ILE A 30 11.83 -8.41 -16.52
CA ILE A 30 12.07 -7.47 -17.61
C ILE A 30 11.30 -7.95 -18.85
N THR A 31 10.04 -7.60 -18.95
CA THR A 31 9.25 -7.84 -20.17
C THR A 31 9.45 -6.73 -21.20
N PRO A 32 9.18 -7.00 -22.51
CA PRO A 32 9.20 -5.94 -23.54
C PRO A 32 8.36 -4.73 -23.15
N GLU A 33 7.16 -4.97 -22.59
CA GLU A 33 6.26 -3.91 -22.13
C GLU A 33 6.84 -3.13 -20.94
N SER A 34 7.53 -3.81 -20.01
CA SER A 34 8.17 -3.14 -18.87
C SER A 34 9.34 -2.27 -19.34
N LYS A 35 10.09 -2.72 -20.34
CA LYS A 35 11.18 -1.96 -20.95
C LYS A 35 10.64 -0.73 -21.71
N GLU A 36 9.60 -0.90 -22.50
CA GLU A 36 8.94 0.20 -23.20
C GLU A 36 8.37 1.24 -22.22
N ARG A 37 7.71 0.78 -21.15
CA ARG A 37 7.24 1.67 -20.08
C ARG A 37 8.37 2.41 -19.39
N PHE A 38 9.52 1.76 -19.17
CA PHE A 38 10.68 2.40 -18.58
C PHE A 38 11.23 3.52 -19.49
N GLU A 39 11.34 3.27 -20.79
CA GLU A 39 11.78 4.28 -21.74
C GLU A 39 10.79 5.47 -21.82
N LYS A 40 9.49 5.18 -21.85
CA LYS A 40 8.44 6.21 -21.79
C LYS A 40 8.41 6.97 -20.46
N ALA A 41 8.75 6.30 -19.36
CA ALA A 41 8.71 6.89 -18.02
C ALA A 41 9.91 7.78 -17.70
N LYS A 42 10.96 7.80 -18.54
CA LYS A 42 12.02 8.82 -18.43
C LYS A 42 11.46 10.25 -18.50
N SER A 43 10.22 10.40 -18.99
CA SER A 43 9.50 11.66 -19.09
C SER A 43 8.25 11.76 -18.20
N MET A 44 7.90 10.73 -17.41
CA MET A 44 6.66 10.69 -16.65
C MET A 44 6.86 9.97 -15.31
N ASP A 45 6.43 10.62 -14.24
CA ASP A 45 6.41 10.03 -12.88
C ASP A 45 5.27 9.01 -12.76
N LYS A 46 5.59 7.70 -12.76
CA LYS A 46 4.61 6.62 -12.59
C LYS A 46 4.97 5.70 -11.43
N HIS A 47 3.99 5.40 -10.61
CA HIS A 47 4.09 4.51 -9.46
C HIS A 47 3.28 3.24 -9.72
N GLY A 48 3.71 2.12 -9.15
CA GLY A 48 2.96 0.88 -9.12
C GLY A 48 3.14 0.22 -7.75
N THR A 49 2.03 0.06 -7.02
CA THR A 49 1.99 -0.62 -5.73
C THR A 49 0.81 -1.57 -5.73
N VAL A 50 1.00 -2.76 -5.20
CA VAL A 50 -0.08 -3.70 -4.90
C VAL A 50 -0.21 -3.85 -3.40
N GLY A 51 -1.45 -3.85 -2.91
CA GLY A 51 -1.74 -4.01 -1.49
C GLY A 51 -2.90 -4.96 -1.27
N CYS A 52 -2.89 -5.61 -0.11
CA CYS A 52 -3.97 -6.46 0.34
C CYS A 52 -4.25 -6.21 1.82
N VAL A 53 -5.52 -6.16 2.16
CA VAL A 53 -6.00 -6.13 3.55
C VAL A 53 -7.03 -7.23 3.74
N ALA A 54 -6.97 -7.94 4.85
CA ALA A 54 -7.82 -9.08 5.10
C ALA A 54 -8.32 -9.10 6.55
N LEU A 55 -9.52 -9.61 6.71
CA LEU A 55 -10.11 -10.01 8.00
C LEU A 55 -10.42 -11.49 7.92
N ASP A 56 -9.89 -12.28 8.85
CA ASP A 56 -10.15 -13.71 8.91
C ASP A 56 -11.42 -14.05 9.73
N MET A 57 -11.79 -15.31 9.71
CA MET A 57 -12.97 -15.83 10.44
C MET A 57 -12.81 -15.76 11.97
N ASN A 58 -11.60 -15.57 12.47
CA ASN A 58 -11.30 -15.43 13.89
C ASN A 58 -11.25 -13.97 14.35
N GLY A 59 -11.48 -13.01 13.43
CA GLY A 59 -11.43 -11.59 13.72
C GLY A 59 -10.03 -11.00 13.67
N ASN A 60 -9.04 -11.70 13.09
CA ASN A 60 -7.70 -11.17 12.92
C ASN A 60 -7.60 -10.35 11.65
N LEU A 61 -6.96 -9.21 11.76
CA LEU A 61 -6.71 -8.27 10.68
C LEU A 61 -5.26 -8.37 10.20
N ALA A 62 -5.07 -8.41 8.90
CA ALA A 62 -3.76 -8.42 8.28
C ALA A 62 -3.69 -7.40 7.13
N ALA A 63 -2.51 -6.82 6.93
CA ALA A 63 -2.19 -5.94 5.82
C ALA A 63 -0.84 -6.30 5.21
N GLY A 64 -0.75 -6.24 3.90
CA GLY A 64 0.49 -6.43 3.16
C GLY A 64 0.56 -5.46 1.99
N THR A 65 1.74 -4.91 1.75
CA THR A 65 1.98 -3.96 0.66
C THR A 65 3.28 -4.33 -0.04
N SER A 66 3.26 -4.36 -1.37
CA SER A 66 4.42 -4.69 -2.20
C SER A 66 4.58 -3.69 -3.34
N THR A 67 5.81 -3.28 -3.60
CA THR A 67 6.12 -2.31 -4.65
C THR A 67 7.54 -2.45 -5.16
N GLY A 68 7.76 -2.10 -6.42
CA GLY A 68 9.08 -1.81 -6.95
C GLY A 68 9.56 -0.39 -6.59
N GLY A 69 8.71 0.43 -5.98
CA GLY A 69 8.94 1.84 -5.68
C GLY A 69 8.69 2.74 -6.89
N MET A 70 9.11 3.99 -6.79
CA MET A 70 9.04 4.94 -7.88
C MET A 70 9.95 4.53 -9.03
N MET A 71 9.51 4.76 -10.26
CA MET A 71 10.38 4.61 -11.42
C MET A 71 11.53 5.63 -11.33
N LEU A 72 12.70 5.24 -11.85
CA LEU A 72 13.91 6.07 -11.85
C LEU A 72 14.39 6.50 -10.45
N LYS A 73 13.92 5.85 -9.39
CA LYS A 73 14.40 6.15 -8.03
C LYS A 73 15.92 5.99 -7.95
N LYS A 74 16.57 6.91 -7.26
CA LYS A 74 18.03 6.94 -7.10
C LYS A 74 18.43 6.76 -5.64
N TYR A 75 19.71 6.49 -5.42
CA TYR A 75 20.38 6.55 -4.11
C TYR A 75 19.78 5.65 -3.03
N GLY A 76 19.15 4.51 -3.40
CA GLY A 76 18.54 3.61 -2.45
C GLY A 76 17.26 4.14 -1.79
N ARG A 77 16.51 4.98 -2.49
CA ARG A 77 15.24 5.54 -2.00
C ARG A 77 14.31 4.44 -1.51
N VAL A 78 13.81 4.61 -0.31
CA VAL A 78 12.78 3.78 0.31
C VAL A 78 11.46 4.55 0.35
N GLY A 79 10.37 3.93 -0.12
CA GLY A 79 9.01 4.48 0.00
C GLY A 79 8.32 4.04 1.28
N ASP A 80 7.04 4.30 1.36
CA ASP A 80 6.18 3.98 2.50
C ASP A 80 5.87 2.49 2.67
N SER A 81 5.82 1.74 1.56
CA SER A 81 5.34 0.34 1.54
C SER A 81 6.02 -0.59 2.57
N PRO A 82 7.35 -0.55 2.79
CA PRO A 82 8.02 -1.41 3.77
C PRO A 82 7.98 -0.86 5.21
N ILE A 83 7.42 0.32 5.42
CA ILE A 83 7.41 0.99 6.73
C ILE A 83 6.06 0.78 7.40
N ILE A 84 6.07 0.01 8.50
CA ILE A 84 4.88 -0.22 9.32
C ILE A 84 4.39 1.10 9.89
N GLY A 85 3.10 1.37 9.70
CA GLY A 85 2.48 2.63 10.07
C GLY A 85 2.46 3.69 8.98
N ALA A 86 3.32 3.59 7.96
CA ALA A 86 3.31 4.48 6.80
C ALA A 86 2.48 3.91 5.64
N GLY A 87 2.98 2.87 4.98
CA GLY A 87 2.34 2.24 3.82
C GLY A 87 1.51 1.00 4.14
N THR A 88 1.68 0.42 5.31
CA THR A 88 0.98 -0.78 5.76
C THR A 88 0.80 -0.77 7.26
N TYR A 89 -0.38 -1.17 7.74
CA TYR A 89 -0.65 -1.31 9.18
C TYR A 89 -1.86 -2.20 9.41
N ALA A 90 -1.83 -3.00 10.48
CA ALA A 90 -2.99 -3.76 10.94
C ALA A 90 -3.05 -3.81 12.47
N ASN A 91 -4.26 -3.67 13.01
CA ASN A 91 -4.53 -3.80 14.43
C ASN A 91 -5.97 -4.33 14.66
N ASN A 92 -6.10 -5.46 15.35
CA ASN A 92 -7.38 -6.13 15.59
C ASN A 92 -8.40 -5.29 16.37
N GLN A 93 -7.99 -4.21 17.01
CA GLN A 93 -8.92 -3.29 17.67
C GLN A 93 -9.66 -2.38 16.69
N THR A 94 -9.11 -2.14 15.49
CA THR A 94 -9.63 -1.13 14.55
C THR A 94 -9.69 -1.62 13.10
N CYS A 95 -8.56 -1.60 12.38
CA CYS A 95 -8.52 -1.86 10.95
C CYS A 95 -7.17 -2.38 10.46
N ALA A 96 -7.17 -2.92 9.24
CA ALA A 96 -6.01 -3.13 8.40
C ALA A 96 -6.02 -2.12 7.24
N VAL A 97 -4.87 -1.55 6.91
CA VAL A 97 -4.69 -0.50 5.89
C VAL A 97 -3.49 -0.81 5.01
N SER A 98 -3.65 -0.64 3.70
CA SER A 98 -2.56 -0.63 2.73
C SER A 98 -2.66 0.62 1.86
N CYS A 99 -1.50 1.25 1.61
CA CYS A 99 -1.39 2.54 0.98
C CYS A 99 -0.62 2.47 -0.34
N THR A 100 -0.90 3.41 -1.22
CA THR A 100 -0.16 3.65 -2.47
C THR A 100 -0.09 5.13 -2.77
N GLY A 101 1.02 5.63 -3.30
CA GLY A 101 1.14 7.05 -3.66
C GLY A 101 2.56 7.59 -3.52
N HIS A 102 2.66 8.90 -3.31
CA HIS A 102 3.92 9.59 -3.01
C HIS A 102 4.40 9.22 -1.60
N GLY A 103 5.21 8.17 -1.49
CA GLY A 103 5.60 7.54 -0.24
C GLY A 103 6.15 8.48 0.84
N GLU A 104 6.84 9.53 0.44
CA GLU A 104 7.43 10.53 1.34
C GLU A 104 6.38 11.22 2.21
N TYR A 105 5.20 11.53 1.65
CA TYR A 105 4.09 12.12 2.40
C TYR A 105 3.44 11.09 3.34
N PHE A 106 3.37 9.83 2.90
CA PHE A 106 2.84 8.74 3.70
C PHE A 106 3.73 8.42 4.90
N ILE A 107 5.07 8.48 4.71
CA ILE A 107 6.05 8.30 5.78
C ILE A 107 5.95 9.44 6.79
N ARG A 108 6.01 10.69 6.34
CA ARG A 108 6.00 11.89 7.20
C ARG A 108 4.76 11.97 8.08
N ASN A 109 3.64 11.48 7.60
CA ASN A 109 2.34 11.56 8.29
C ASN A 109 1.93 10.22 8.94
N ALA A 110 2.77 9.18 8.87
CA ALA A 110 2.46 7.84 9.36
C ALA A 110 1.04 7.39 8.94
N VAL A 111 0.73 7.50 7.64
CA VAL A 111 -0.64 7.53 7.11
C VAL A 111 -1.46 6.31 7.50
N ALA A 112 -0.90 5.10 7.36
CA ALA A 112 -1.63 3.88 7.71
C ALA A 112 -1.95 3.81 9.22
N PHE A 113 -1.01 4.21 10.09
CA PHE A 113 -1.24 4.32 11.54
C PHE A 113 -2.21 5.45 11.89
N HIS A 114 -2.16 6.56 11.16
CA HIS A 114 -3.06 7.69 11.40
C HIS A 114 -4.53 7.30 11.24
N VAL A 115 -4.88 6.46 10.25
CA VAL A 115 -6.23 5.90 10.11
C VAL A 115 -6.62 5.13 11.36
N HIS A 116 -5.78 4.23 11.84
CA HIS A 116 -6.00 3.49 13.09
C HIS A 116 -6.22 4.43 14.28
N ALA A 117 -5.37 5.44 14.43
CA ALA A 117 -5.43 6.39 15.52
C ALA A 117 -6.74 7.20 15.53
N LEU A 118 -7.22 7.64 14.37
CA LEU A 118 -8.52 8.33 14.23
C LEU A 118 -9.69 7.42 14.66
N MET A 119 -9.66 6.16 14.25
CA MET A 119 -10.68 5.18 14.68
C MET A 119 -10.60 4.91 16.17
N LEU A 120 -9.39 4.73 16.72
CA LEU A 120 -9.20 4.35 18.12
C LEU A 120 -9.49 5.51 19.06
N TYR A 121 -8.94 6.68 18.81
CA TYR A 121 -8.98 7.81 19.74
C TYR A 121 -10.11 8.80 19.44
N LYS A 122 -10.41 9.03 18.15
CA LYS A 122 -11.48 9.95 17.74
C LYS A 122 -12.81 9.25 17.47
N LYS A 123 -12.85 7.91 17.51
CA LYS A 123 -14.03 7.09 17.25
C LYS A 123 -14.68 7.33 15.88
N LEU A 124 -13.90 7.78 14.91
CA LEU A 124 -14.36 7.92 13.53
C LEU A 124 -14.60 6.55 12.90
N THR A 125 -15.52 6.49 11.96
CA THR A 125 -15.70 5.29 11.13
C THR A 125 -14.49 5.10 10.21
N LEU A 126 -14.32 3.88 9.68
CA LEU A 126 -13.26 3.59 8.72
C LEU A 126 -13.25 4.60 7.56
N ARG A 127 -14.40 4.80 6.91
CA ARG A 127 -14.54 5.71 5.77
C ARG A 127 -14.18 7.16 6.13
N GLN A 128 -14.68 7.66 7.26
CA GLN A 128 -14.35 9.02 7.72
C GLN A 128 -12.86 9.18 8.01
N SER A 129 -12.22 8.15 8.56
CA SER A 129 -10.78 8.16 8.85
C SER A 129 -9.94 8.20 7.57
N LEU A 130 -10.29 7.39 6.56
CA LEU A 130 -9.63 7.41 5.25
C LEU A 130 -9.79 8.78 4.58
N GLN A 131 -11.02 9.29 4.53
CA GLN A 131 -11.32 10.59 3.94
C GLN A 131 -10.54 11.71 4.64
N PHE A 132 -10.55 11.75 5.96
CA PHE A 132 -9.81 12.76 6.72
C PHE A 132 -8.32 12.76 6.38
N VAL A 133 -7.70 11.58 6.34
CA VAL A 133 -6.26 11.48 6.06
C VAL A 133 -5.92 11.93 4.64
N VAL A 134 -6.74 11.59 3.65
CA VAL A 134 -6.48 12.01 2.27
C VAL A 134 -6.79 13.49 2.07
N ASP A 135 -7.98 13.97 2.49
CA ASP A 135 -8.44 15.32 2.18
C ASP A 135 -7.78 16.37 3.08
N SER A 136 -7.60 16.07 4.38
CA SER A 136 -7.14 17.04 5.36
C SER A 136 -5.65 16.94 5.67
N VAL A 137 -5.00 15.82 5.36
CA VAL A 137 -3.57 15.63 5.65
C VAL A 137 -2.73 15.58 4.38
N LEU A 138 -3.06 14.69 3.44
CA LEU A 138 -2.24 14.51 2.24
C LEU A 138 -2.44 15.62 1.20
N THR A 139 -3.69 15.91 0.85
CA THR A 139 -4.02 16.88 -0.21
C THR A 139 -3.46 18.27 0.05
N PRO A 140 -3.55 18.88 1.26
CA PRO A 140 -2.96 20.18 1.53
C PRO A 140 -1.44 20.23 1.40
N GLN A 141 -0.78 19.08 1.49
CA GLN A 141 0.67 18.95 1.32
C GLN A 141 1.07 18.61 -0.12
N ASN A 142 0.13 18.57 -1.07
CA ASN A 142 0.31 18.05 -2.44
C ASN A 142 0.70 16.55 -2.47
N GLY A 143 0.42 15.81 -1.41
CA GLY A 143 0.58 14.35 -1.37
C GLY A 143 -0.56 13.69 -2.14
N THR A 144 -0.22 12.89 -3.15
CA THR A 144 -1.20 12.14 -3.96
C THR A 144 -1.09 10.65 -3.71
N GLY A 145 -2.24 9.98 -3.75
CA GLY A 145 -2.32 8.54 -3.59
C GLY A 145 -3.67 8.08 -3.06
N GLY A 146 -3.68 6.89 -2.51
CA GLY A 146 -4.89 6.29 -1.97
C GLY A 146 -4.62 5.15 -1.00
N LEU A 147 -5.70 4.71 -0.37
CA LEU A 147 -5.69 3.66 0.64
C LEU A 147 -6.84 2.69 0.39
N ILE A 148 -6.58 1.44 0.69
CA ILE A 148 -7.61 0.41 0.90
C ILE A 148 -7.58 -0.03 2.36
N ALA A 149 -8.73 -0.34 2.93
CA ALA A 149 -8.81 -0.76 4.31
C ALA A 149 -10.02 -1.68 4.58
N VAL A 150 -9.89 -2.51 5.62
CA VAL A 150 -10.97 -3.29 6.21
C VAL A 150 -10.95 -3.12 7.73
N ASP A 151 -12.12 -2.94 8.35
CA ASP A 151 -12.22 -2.86 9.81
C ASP A 151 -12.55 -4.22 10.44
N LYS A 152 -12.50 -4.28 11.77
CA LYS A 152 -12.80 -5.48 12.54
C LYS A 152 -14.25 -5.98 12.44
N LYS A 153 -15.15 -5.20 11.82
CA LYS A 153 -16.54 -5.57 11.57
C LYS A 153 -16.75 -6.07 10.13
N GLY A 154 -15.69 -6.12 9.32
CA GLY A 154 -15.75 -6.50 7.91
C GLY A 154 -16.17 -5.36 6.96
N ASN A 155 -16.28 -4.12 7.45
CA ASN A 155 -16.52 -3.00 6.55
C ASN A 155 -15.28 -2.73 5.71
N VAL A 156 -15.44 -2.76 4.39
CA VAL A 156 -14.39 -2.43 3.42
C VAL A 156 -14.54 -0.99 2.99
N ALA A 157 -13.45 -0.26 2.92
CA ALA A 157 -13.44 1.11 2.44
C ALA A 157 -12.14 1.40 1.67
N TRP A 158 -12.21 2.39 0.79
CA TRP A 158 -11.08 2.97 0.07
C TRP A 158 -11.29 4.47 -0.10
N TYR A 159 -10.20 5.20 -0.22
CA TYR A 159 -10.24 6.61 -0.54
C TYR A 159 -8.93 7.04 -1.24
N PHE A 160 -9.01 7.94 -2.20
CA PHE A 160 -7.88 8.42 -2.99
C PHE A 160 -8.16 9.80 -3.59
N ASN A 161 -7.10 10.56 -3.88
CA ASN A 161 -7.14 11.87 -4.52
C ASN A 161 -6.47 11.91 -5.90
N THR A 162 -6.37 10.74 -6.54
CA THR A 162 -5.88 10.58 -7.92
C THR A 162 -7.05 10.36 -8.88
N ALA A 163 -6.80 10.41 -10.19
CA ALA A 163 -7.82 10.17 -11.22
C ALA A 163 -8.45 8.76 -11.14
N GLY A 164 -7.73 7.80 -10.59
CA GLY A 164 -8.21 6.44 -10.39
C GLY A 164 -7.26 5.63 -9.51
N MET A 165 -7.79 4.56 -8.94
CA MET A 165 -7.05 3.55 -8.20
C MET A 165 -7.68 2.19 -8.47
N PHE A 166 -6.92 1.27 -9.04
CA PHE A 166 -7.37 -0.12 -9.21
C PHE A 166 -7.60 -0.74 -7.84
N ARG A 167 -8.78 -1.29 -7.65
CA ARG A 167 -9.17 -1.91 -6.38
C ARG A 167 -10.17 -3.02 -6.59
N ALA A 168 -10.09 -4.01 -5.74
CA ALA A 168 -11.05 -5.11 -5.70
C ALA A 168 -11.36 -5.49 -4.26
N SER A 169 -12.55 -6.00 -4.02
CA SER A 169 -12.93 -6.60 -2.75
C SER A 169 -13.71 -7.89 -2.99
N MET A 170 -13.60 -8.79 -2.03
CA MET A 170 -14.39 -10.02 -1.98
C MET A 170 -14.81 -10.26 -0.53
N ASP A 171 -16.07 -10.60 -0.32
CA ASP A 171 -16.61 -10.96 1.00
C ASP A 171 -16.74 -12.49 1.16
N SER A 172 -17.14 -12.94 2.35
CA SER A 172 -17.36 -14.35 2.69
C SER A 172 -18.46 -15.04 1.86
N ASN A 173 -19.35 -14.27 1.23
CA ASN A 173 -20.41 -14.78 0.35
C ASN A 173 -19.93 -14.89 -1.10
N GLY A 174 -18.67 -14.54 -1.38
CA GLY A 174 -18.10 -14.54 -2.71
C GLY A 174 -18.52 -13.34 -3.58
N ILE A 175 -19.14 -12.32 -2.99
CA ILE A 175 -19.49 -11.09 -3.72
C ILE A 175 -18.20 -10.34 -4.04
N LYS A 176 -17.96 -10.14 -5.34
CA LYS A 176 -16.75 -9.47 -5.85
C LYS A 176 -17.11 -8.08 -6.38
N LYS A 177 -16.26 -7.10 -6.07
CA LYS A 177 -16.29 -5.77 -6.69
C LYS A 177 -14.93 -5.46 -7.25
N ILE A 178 -14.89 -4.94 -8.48
CA ILE A 178 -13.65 -4.50 -9.15
C ILE A 178 -13.93 -3.11 -9.70
N GLU A 179 -13.12 -2.14 -9.32
CA GLU A 179 -13.33 -0.74 -9.66
C GLU A 179 -11.97 -0.06 -9.94
N MET A 180 -12.00 1.05 -10.67
CA MET A 180 -10.79 1.79 -11.04
C MET A 180 -10.96 3.30 -10.80
N TYR A 181 -11.98 3.90 -11.38
CA TYR A 181 -12.19 5.36 -11.31
C TYR A 181 -13.00 5.77 -10.07
N SER A 182 -12.84 7.04 -9.65
CA SER A 182 -13.79 7.68 -8.75
C SER A 182 -15.09 7.91 -9.54
N LYS A 183 -16.22 7.62 -8.90
CA LYS A 183 -17.52 8.10 -9.41
C LYS A 183 -17.71 9.53 -9.01
#